data_5bcbefd2f36efd732d33115a70ff33f6
#
_entry.id   5bcbefd2f36efd732d33115a70ff33f6
#
_cell.length_a   1.000
_cell.length_b   1.000
_cell.length_c   1.000
_cell.angle_alpha   90.00
_cell.angle_beta   90.00
_cell.angle_gamma   90.00
#
_symmetry.space_group_name_H-M   'P 1'
#
loop_
_entity.id
_entity.type
_entity.pdbx_description
1 polymer ?
#
loop_
_entity_poly.entity_id
_entity_poly.type
_entity_poly.pdbx_seq_one_letter_code
_entity_poly.pdbx_strand_id
1 'polypeptide(L)'
;MFPLRPNDKRPALRADWEGRATTDPTRIRRCWEHGPYNIGIACGPSGLVVIDLDVPKPGEHPPADWANEPGVRDGADVLAALCERHGRPFPFETFTVTTRRGGMHLYFTAPDGVRLRNTS
;
A
#
# COMPACT_ATOMS: atom_id res chain seq x y z
N MET A 1 -10.04 9.50 -3.49
CA MET A 1 -10.40 8.07 -3.42
C MET A 1 -11.21 7.64 -4.61
N PHE A 2 -11.32 6.35 -4.85
CA PHE A 2 -12.14 5.74 -5.90
C PHE A 2 -12.74 4.41 -5.40
N PRO A 3 -13.86 3.93 -5.99
CA PRO A 3 -14.50 2.70 -5.53
C PRO A 3 -13.78 1.46 -6.06
N LEU A 4 -13.56 0.50 -5.16
CA LEU A 4 -13.19 -0.87 -5.48
C LEU A 4 -14.43 -1.76 -5.44
N ARG A 5 -14.40 -2.87 -6.15
CA ARG A 5 -15.47 -3.87 -6.07
C ARG A 5 -15.63 -4.40 -4.64
N PRO A 6 -16.84 -4.71 -4.19
CA PRO A 6 -17.04 -5.31 -2.89
C PRO A 6 -16.18 -6.56 -2.70
N ASN A 7 -15.48 -6.66 -1.57
CA ASN A 7 -14.59 -7.77 -1.22
C ASN A 7 -13.47 -8.07 -2.24
N ASP A 8 -13.09 -7.08 -3.06
CA ASP A 8 -12.08 -7.22 -4.12
C ASP A 8 -11.12 -6.02 -4.10
N LYS A 9 -9.92 -6.21 -4.66
CA LYS A 9 -8.91 -5.16 -4.85
C LYS A 9 -9.06 -4.43 -6.20
N ARG A 10 -9.88 -4.95 -7.11
CA ARG A 10 -10.05 -4.38 -8.45
C ARG A 10 -10.91 -3.13 -8.41
N PRO A 11 -10.56 -2.09 -9.19
CA PRO A 11 -11.42 -0.93 -9.36
C PRO A 11 -12.82 -1.33 -9.83
N ALA A 12 -13.85 -0.69 -9.28
CA ALA A 12 -15.22 -0.81 -9.76
C ALA A 12 -15.44 0.00 -11.05
N LEU A 13 -14.58 0.96 -11.32
CA LEU A 13 -14.55 1.75 -12.54
C LEU A 13 -13.88 0.96 -13.67
N ARG A 14 -14.47 1.03 -14.88
CA ARG A 14 -13.97 0.28 -16.04
C ARG A 14 -12.67 0.85 -16.61
N ALA A 15 -12.43 2.15 -16.49
CA ALA A 15 -11.26 2.84 -17.02
C ALA A 15 -10.97 4.11 -16.22
N ASP A 16 -9.73 4.59 -16.32
CA ASP A 16 -9.25 5.86 -15.76
C ASP A 16 -9.61 6.07 -14.29
N TRP A 17 -9.47 5.02 -13.49
CA TRP A 17 -9.80 5.08 -12.07
C TRP A 17 -8.92 6.09 -11.30
N GLU A 18 -7.67 6.28 -11.71
CA GLU A 18 -6.78 7.29 -11.12
C GLU A 18 -7.25 8.72 -11.42
N GLY A 19 -7.54 9.02 -12.68
CA GLY A 19 -8.05 10.34 -13.10
C GLY A 19 -9.44 10.65 -12.57
N ARG A 20 -10.21 9.62 -12.22
CA ARG A 20 -11.57 9.75 -11.64
C ARG A 20 -11.59 9.74 -10.12
N ALA A 21 -10.45 9.49 -9.46
CA ALA A 21 -10.33 9.62 -8.03
C ALA A 21 -10.68 11.05 -7.57
N THR A 22 -11.30 11.18 -6.43
CA THR A 22 -11.79 12.47 -5.94
C THR A 22 -11.71 12.60 -4.43
N THR A 23 -11.61 13.84 -3.96
CA THR A 23 -11.77 14.22 -2.56
C THR A 23 -13.07 14.98 -2.32
N ASP A 24 -13.88 15.22 -3.37
CA ASP A 24 -15.17 15.92 -3.27
C ASP A 24 -16.18 15.06 -2.46
N PRO A 25 -16.64 15.57 -1.31
CA PRO A 25 -17.56 14.82 -0.44
C PRO A 25 -18.89 14.46 -1.11
N THR A 26 -19.39 15.32 -1.98
CA THR A 26 -20.66 15.09 -2.69
C THR A 26 -20.54 13.95 -3.69
N ARG A 27 -19.45 13.92 -4.46
CA ARG A 27 -19.18 12.81 -5.38
C ARG A 27 -18.94 11.50 -4.63
N ILE A 28 -18.23 11.56 -3.50
CA ILE A 28 -17.98 10.40 -2.65
C ILE A 28 -19.30 9.84 -2.13
N ARG A 29 -20.13 10.63 -1.45
CA ARG A 29 -21.42 10.18 -0.93
C ARG A 29 -22.29 9.55 -2.04
N ARG A 30 -22.45 10.26 -3.15
CA ARG A 30 -23.23 9.77 -4.30
C ARG A 30 -22.72 8.40 -4.79
N CYS A 31 -21.41 8.19 -4.86
CA CYS A 31 -20.84 6.92 -5.29
C CYS A 31 -21.19 5.79 -4.33
N TRP A 32 -20.96 5.98 -3.03
CA TRP A 32 -21.18 4.94 -2.02
C TRP A 32 -22.65 4.72 -1.64
N GLU A 33 -23.55 5.61 -2.02
CA GLU A 33 -25.01 5.36 -1.97
C GLU A 33 -25.46 4.28 -2.97
N HIS A 34 -24.70 4.03 -4.03
CA HIS A 34 -25.02 3.03 -5.06
C HIS A 34 -24.57 1.62 -4.73
N GLY A 35 -23.75 1.42 -3.71
CA GLY A 35 -23.30 0.09 -3.32
C GLY A 35 -22.19 0.05 -2.27
N PRO A 36 -21.96 -1.12 -1.69
CA PRO A 36 -21.00 -1.33 -0.61
C PRO A 36 -19.56 -1.47 -1.16
N TYR A 37 -19.09 -0.45 -1.86
CA TYR A 37 -17.75 -0.46 -2.43
C TYR A 37 -16.67 -0.38 -1.36
N ASN A 38 -15.55 -1.10 -1.59
CA ASN A 38 -14.32 -0.86 -0.86
C ASN A 38 -13.66 0.44 -1.34
N ILE A 39 -12.71 0.94 -0.57
CA ILE A 39 -12.03 2.22 -0.84
C ILE A 39 -10.67 1.97 -1.47
N GLY A 40 -10.42 2.58 -2.62
CA GLY A 40 -9.11 2.71 -3.23
C GLY A 40 -8.56 4.13 -3.07
N ILE A 41 -7.26 4.23 -2.89
CA ILE A 41 -6.53 5.51 -2.83
C ILE A 41 -5.60 5.58 -4.04
N ALA A 42 -5.74 6.63 -4.85
CA ALA A 42 -4.83 6.91 -5.94
C ALA A 42 -3.58 7.61 -5.38
N CYS A 43 -2.55 6.84 -5.04
CA CYS A 43 -1.37 7.34 -4.32
C CYS A 43 -0.63 8.42 -5.12
N GLY A 44 -0.40 8.21 -6.42
CA GLY A 44 0.27 9.19 -7.27
C GLY A 44 -0.38 10.56 -7.24
N PRO A 45 -1.67 10.70 -7.66
CA PRO A 45 -2.40 11.98 -7.59
C PRO A 45 -2.55 12.57 -6.19
N SER A 46 -2.48 11.72 -5.15
CA SER A 46 -2.56 12.15 -3.75
C SER A 46 -1.22 12.58 -3.15
N GLY A 47 -0.12 12.49 -3.91
CA GLY A 47 1.22 12.78 -3.39
C GLY A 47 1.67 11.81 -2.30
N LEU A 48 1.21 10.57 -2.34
CA LEU A 48 1.50 9.55 -1.33
C LEU A 48 2.47 8.49 -1.88
N VAL A 49 3.36 8.04 -0.99
CA VAL A 49 4.14 6.81 -1.14
C VAL A 49 3.67 5.83 -0.08
N VAL A 50 3.41 4.61 -0.47
CA VAL A 50 3.01 3.54 0.45
C VAL A 50 4.03 2.42 0.36
N ILE A 51 4.61 2.04 1.50
CA ILE A 51 5.41 0.84 1.63
C ILE A 51 4.45 -0.27 2.09
N ASP A 52 4.31 -1.29 1.26
CA ASP A 52 3.49 -2.47 1.52
C ASP A 52 4.38 -3.60 2.06
N LEU A 53 4.16 -3.96 3.31
CA LEU A 53 4.92 -4.98 4.03
C LEU A 53 4.05 -6.23 4.17
N ASP A 54 4.16 -7.10 3.19
CA ASP A 54 3.38 -8.34 3.15
C ASP A 54 3.91 -9.41 4.13
N VAL A 55 2.97 -10.20 4.63
CA VAL A 55 3.25 -11.47 5.31
C VAL A 55 3.11 -12.61 4.29
N PRO A 56 4.07 -13.54 4.19
CA PRO A 56 4.00 -14.66 3.28
C PRO A 56 2.72 -15.48 3.47
N LYS A 57 2.16 -15.96 2.36
CA LYS A 57 1.05 -16.90 2.43
C LYS A 57 1.55 -18.29 2.78
N PRO A 58 0.70 -19.15 3.33
CA PRO A 58 1.07 -20.54 3.58
C PRO A 58 1.65 -21.19 2.31
N GLY A 59 2.87 -21.73 2.43
CA GLY A 59 3.59 -22.35 1.30
C GLY A 59 4.37 -21.41 0.40
N GLU A 60 4.30 -20.09 0.59
CA GLU A 60 5.19 -19.14 -0.08
C GLU A 60 6.57 -19.13 0.60
N HIS A 61 7.62 -19.11 -0.23
CA HIS A 61 8.99 -18.97 0.22
C HIS A 61 9.45 -17.51 0.03
N PRO A 62 10.33 -16.99 0.90
CA PRO A 62 10.92 -15.68 0.69
C PRO A 62 11.69 -15.64 -0.64
N PRO A 63 11.79 -14.45 -1.29
CA PRO A 63 12.64 -14.28 -2.46
C PRO A 63 14.08 -14.75 -2.19
N ALA A 64 14.76 -15.23 -3.24
CA ALA A 64 16.09 -15.84 -3.13
C ALA A 64 17.10 -14.96 -2.37
N ASP A 65 17.03 -13.65 -2.57
CA ASP A 65 17.91 -12.67 -1.92
C ASP A 65 17.74 -12.61 -0.39
N TRP A 66 16.61 -13.07 0.11
CA TRP A 66 16.23 -13.03 1.54
C TRP A 66 16.07 -14.41 2.17
N ALA A 67 16.07 -15.47 1.35
CA ALA A 67 15.80 -16.84 1.80
C ALA A 67 16.80 -17.35 2.85
N ASN A 68 18.03 -16.85 2.82
CA ASN A 68 19.11 -17.25 3.72
C ASN A 68 19.48 -16.17 4.76
N GLU A 69 18.71 -15.06 4.80
CA GLU A 69 18.98 -13.98 5.76
C GLU A 69 18.40 -14.35 7.13
N PRO A 70 19.23 -14.48 8.18
CA PRO A 70 18.75 -14.83 9.51
C PRO A 70 17.76 -13.81 10.06
N GLY A 71 16.61 -14.28 10.58
CA GLY A 71 15.62 -13.42 11.21
C GLY A 71 14.64 -12.75 10.25
N VAL A 72 14.80 -12.91 8.95
CA VAL A 72 13.87 -12.36 7.94
C VAL A 72 12.77 -13.38 7.63
N ARG A 73 11.53 -13.05 7.97
CA ARG A 73 10.36 -13.91 7.80
C ARG A 73 9.25 -13.24 6.96
N ASP A 74 9.20 -11.91 6.97
CA ASP A 74 8.15 -11.13 6.29
C ASP A 74 8.70 -9.78 5.79
N GLY A 75 7.83 -8.99 5.15
CA GLY A 75 8.20 -7.68 4.61
C GLY A 75 8.68 -6.69 5.67
N ALA A 76 8.19 -6.78 6.90
CA ALA A 76 8.65 -5.91 7.99
C ALA A 76 10.09 -6.24 8.40
N ASP A 77 10.43 -7.52 8.47
CA ASP A 77 11.80 -7.97 8.75
C ASP A 77 12.76 -7.53 7.62
N VAL A 78 12.32 -7.62 6.35
CA VAL A 78 13.09 -7.10 5.20
C VAL A 78 13.37 -5.61 5.33
N LEU A 79 12.34 -4.82 5.64
CA LEU A 79 12.51 -3.36 5.80
C LEU A 79 13.45 -3.05 6.99
N ALA A 80 13.33 -3.78 8.10
CA ALA A 80 14.21 -3.62 9.25
C ALA A 80 15.67 -3.92 8.89
N ALA A 81 15.94 -5.02 8.18
CA ALA A 81 17.28 -5.36 7.71
C ALA A 81 17.85 -4.31 6.75
N LEU A 82 17.03 -3.77 5.83
CA LEU A 82 17.45 -2.68 4.95
C LEU A 82 17.78 -1.41 5.74
N CYS A 83 16.96 -1.05 6.71
CA CYS A 83 17.21 0.10 7.59
C CYS A 83 18.55 -0.06 8.34
N GLU A 84 18.79 -1.24 8.91
CA GLU A 84 20.03 -1.55 9.61
C GLU A 84 21.25 -1.47 8.70
N ARG A 85 21.19 -2.07 7.51
CA ARG A 85 22.28 -2.00 6.50
C ARG A 85 22.62 -0.56 6.08
N HIS A 86 21.65 0.33 6.08
CA HIS A 86 21.82 1.74 5.72
C HIS A 86 21.98 2.67 6.94
N GLY A 87 22.07 2.16 8.15
CA GLY A 87 22.21 2.95 9.37
C GLY A 87 21.04 3.92 9.59
N ARG A 88 19.82 3.50 9.22
CA ARG A 88 18.60 4.29 9.36
C ARG A 88 17.64 3.63 10.35
N PRO A 89 16.89 4.43 11.15
CA PRO A 89 15.86 3.86 12.00
C PRO A 89 14.71 3.29 11.17
N PHE A 90 14.03 2.27 11.70
CA PHE A 90 12.79 1.77 11.10
C PHE A 90 11.73 2.89 11.14
N PRO A 91 11.08 3.21 10.01
CA PRO A 91 10.21 4.38 9.91
C PRO A 91 8.77 4.10 10.41
N PHE A 92 8.61 3.70 11.66
CA PHE A 92 7.30 3.37 12.25
C PHE A 92 6.51 4.61 12.73
N GLU A 93 7.12 5.79 12.83
CA GLU A 93 6.44 7.04 13.18
C GLU A 93 5.72 7.66 11.97
N THR A 94 4.81 6.90 11.37
CA THR A 94 3.98 7.34 10.25
C THR A 94 2.60 6.73 10.35
N PHE A 95 1.66 7.25 9.54
CA PHE A 95 0.34 6.63 9.46
C PHE A 95 0.46 5.19 8.96
N THR A 96 0.01 4.26 9.78
CA THR A 96 0.17 2.82 9.54
C THR A 96 -1.19 2.13 9.56
N VAL A 97 -1.41 1.26 8.59
CA VAL A 97 -2.60 0.42 8.50
C VAL A 97 -2.18 -1.04 8.57
N THR A 98 -2.76 -1.79 9.50
CA THR A 98 -2.62 -3.25 9.51
C THR A 98 -3.54 -3.87 8.47
N THR A 99 -2.97 -4.70 7.60
CA THR A 99 -3.76 -5.40 6.58
C THR A 99 -4.47 -6.62 7.16
N ARG A 100 -5.47 -7.13 6.45
CA ARG A 100 -6.28 -8.27 6.89
C ARG A 100 -5.47 -9.53 7.21
N ARG A 101 -4.28 -9.70 6.61
CA ARG A 101 -3.41 -10.86 6.81
C ARG A 101 -2.24 -10.60 7.77
N GLY A 102 -2.26 -9.48 8.48
CA GLY A 102 -1.22 -9.13 9.46
C GLY A 102 -0.03 -8.37 8.88
N GLY A 103 -0.02 -8.08 7.59
CA GLY A 103 0.96 -7.15 7.00
C GLY A 103 0.64 -5.70 7.36
N MET A 104 1.44 -4.78 6.85
CA MET A 104 1.30 -3.35 7.14
C MET A 104 1.47 -2.50 5.88
N HIS A 105 0.71 -1.40 5.81
CA HIS A 105 0.98 -0.30 4.90
C HIS A 105 1.51 0.89 5.69
N LEU A 106 2.69 1.37 5.34
CA LEU A 106 3.28 2.59 5.89
C LEU A 106 3.10 3.72 4.87
N TYR A 107 2.47 4.82 5.28
CA TYR A 107 2.12 5.94 4.40
C TYR A 107 3.08 7.11 4.60
N PHE A 108 3.61 7.64 3.50
CA PHE A 108 4.51 8.78 3.49
C PHE A 108 4.05 9.79 2.45
N THR A 109 4.41 11.07 2.64
CA THR A 109 4.31 12.07 1.59
C THR A 109 5.43 11.84 0.57
N ALA A 110 5.07 11.84 -0.72
CA ALA A 110 6.06 11.75 -1.78
C ALA A 110 6.96 12.99 -1.77
N PRO A 111 8.29 12.82 -1.94
CA PRO A 111 9.19 13.97 -2.09
C PRO A 111 8.84 14.79 -3.35
N ASP A 112 8.99 16.12 -3.27
CA ASP A 112 8.78 17.01 -4.40
C ASP A 112 9.71 16.66 -5.57
N GLY A 113 9.17 16.68 -6.78
CA GLY A 113 9.92 16.40 -8.00
C GLY A 113 10.35 14.96 -8.22
N VAL A 114 10.01 14.04 -7.32
CA VAL A 114 10.31 12.60 -7.44
C VAL A 114 9.07 11.85 -7.89
N ARG A 115 9.18 11.16 -9.02
CA ARG A 115 8.12 10.27 -9.51
C ARG A 115 8.44 8.83 -9.16
N LEU A 116 7.80 8.33 -8.12
CA LEU A 116 7.88 6.93 -7.72
C LEU A 116 6.78 6.12 -8.43
N ARG A 117 7.10 4.88 -8.75
CA ARG A 117 6.18 3.91 -9.35
C ARG A 117 6.16 2.65 -8.49
N ASN A 118 5.16 1.81 -8.71
CA ASN A 118 5.11 0.51 -8.07
C ASN A 118 6.33 -0.33 -8.47
N THR A 119 6.95 -0.91 -7.47
CA THR A 119 8.02 -1.90 -7.57
C THR A 119 7.68 -3.08 -6.67
N SER A 120 8.23 -4.21 -6.96
CA SER A 120 8.13 -5.43 -6.15
C SER A 120 9.49 -6.06 -5.99
#